data_2f413a077d7d01859da140cde49a4122
#
_entry.id   2f413a077d7d01859da140cde49a4122
#
_cell.length_a   1.000
_cell.length_b   1.000
_cell.length_c   1.000
_cell.angle_alpha   90.00
_cell.angle_beta   90.00
_cell.angle_gamma   90.00
#
_symmetry.space_group_name_H-M   'P 1'
#
loop_
_entity.id
_entity.type
_entity.pdbx_description
1 polymer ?
#
loop_
_entity_poly.entity_id
_entity_poly.type
_entity_poly.pdbx_seq_one_letter_code
_entity_poly.pdbx_strand_id
1 'polypeptide(L)'
;LMDRLKYYMKEKKIRVDIIEASISSYGIDHMNKIYKKALILDNLIKDEIGEDIMTSYKRASSILESEKKDSNLQLSNTTDPSIFKNDYEKNLQKKINELRKYFTNTNKDENYTESLTNLAGAKKVIFEFFDNVKVNDEDKSIKKNRLELLQMLCRTFDNYINFSNIETK
;
A
#
# COMPACT_ATOMS: atom_id res chain seq x y z
N LEU A 1 -18.74 19.72 9.54
CA LEU A 1 -18.21 18.82 10.58
C LEU A 1 -16.79 18.35 10.24
N MET A 2 -16.57 17.83 9.04
CA MET A 2 -15.25 17.37 8.56
C MET A 2 -14.19 18.48 8.54
N ASP A 3 -14.55 19.69 8.13
CA ASP A 3 -13.63 20.83 8.08
C ASP A 3 -13.12 21.21 9.48
N ARG A 4 -13.96 21.07 10.51
CA ARG A 4 -13.54 21.28 11.90
C ARG A 4 -12.53 20.21 12.36
N LEU A 5 -12.73 18.96 11.95
CA LEU A 5 -11.79 17.88 12.26
C LEU A 5 -10.45 18.10 11.56
N LYS A 6 -10.47 18.48 10.27
CA LYS A 6 -9.26 18.86 9.52
C LYS A 6 -8.50 20.01 10.20
N TYR A 7 -9.22 21.05 10.58
CA TYR A 7 -8.65 22.19 11.30
C TYR A 7 -8.01 21.75 12.61
N TYR A 8 -8.73 20.99 13.44
CA TYR A 8 -8.23 20.48 14.71
C TYR A 8 -6.96 19.62 14.54
N MET A 9 -6.92 18.74 13.55
CA MET A 9 -5.73 17.95 13.27
C MET A 9 -4.54 18.79 12.82
N LYS A 10 -4.77 19.85 12.03
CA LYS A 10 -3.74 20.81 11.64
C LYS A 10 -3.18 21.57 12.85
N GLU A 11 -4.03 21.99 13.79
CA GLU A 11 -3.58 22.61 15.06
C GLU A 11 -2.71 21.67 15.89
N LYS A 12 -2.95 20.35 15.82
CA LYS A 12 -2.12 19.30 16.41
C LYS A 12 -0.84 19.02 15.63
N LYS A 13 -0.56 19.79 14.57
CA LYS A 13 0.62 19.68 13.71
C LYS A 13 0.74 18.34 12.96
N ILE A 14 -0.38 17.65 12.76
CA ILE A 14 -0.41 16.46 11.89
C ILE A 14 -0.24 16.91 10.44
N ARG A 15 0.58 16.20 9.67
CA ARG A 15 0.83 16.52 8.26
C ARG A 15 -0.46 16.46 7.44
N VAL A 16 -0.61 17.40 6.51
CA VAL A 16 -1.83 17.55 5.70
C VAL A 16 -2.10 16.31 4.84
N ASP A 17 -1.07 15.73 4.24
CA ASP A 17 -1.17 14.52 3.43
C ASP A 17 -1.65 13.31 4.26
N ILE A 18 -1.21 13.19 5.52
CA ILE A 18 -1.67 12.16 6.45
C ILE A 18 -3.14 12.38 6.84
N ILE A 19 -3.54 13.62 7.03
CA ILE A 19 -4.94 13.97 7.29
C ILE A 19 -5.83 13.51 6.13
N GLU A 20 -5.47 13.85 4.90
CA GLU A 20 -6.24 13.47 3.71
C GLU A 20 -6.26 11.95 3.49
N ALA A 21 -5.12 11.27 3.67
CA ALA A 21 -5.04 9.80 3.59
C ALA A 21 -5.94 9.11 4.63
N SER A 22 -6.02 9.67 5.84
CA SER A 22 -6.85 9.12 6.90
C SER A 22 -8.34 9.35 6.66
N ILE A 23 -8.72 10.51 6.15
CA ILE A 23 -10.11 10.86 5.81
C ILE A 23 -10.62 10.00 4.65
N SER A 24 -9.84 9.83 3.61
CA SER A 24 -10.23 9.04 2.43
C SER A 24 -10.46 7.56 2.75
N SER A 25 -9.95 7.10 3.89
CA SER A 25 -10.12 5.71 4.34
C SER A 25 -11.43 5.44 5.10
N TYR A 26 -12.16 6.48 5.51
CA TYR A 26 -13.37 6.38 6.32
C TYR A 26 -14.47 7.32 5.85
N GLY A 27 -15.72 6.94 6.11
CA GLY A 27 -16.87 7.85 5.98
C GLY A 27 -16.93 8.88 7.13
N ILE A 28 -17.77 9.89 6.95
CA ILE A 28 -17.96 11.05 7.85
C ILE A 28 -18.30 10.64 9.29
N ASP A 29 -18.92 9.47 9.47
CA ASP A 29 -19.41 9.00 10.78
C ASP A 29 -18.32 8.45 11.70
N HIS A 30 -17.07 8.41 11.27
CA HIS A 30 -15.96 7.79 11.99
C HIS A 30 -14.84 8.76 12.42
N MET A 31 -15.18 9.98 12.82
CA MET A 31 -14.19 11.02 13.14
C MET A 31 -13.14 10.63 14.17
N ASN A 32 -13.54 9.89 15.22
CA ASN A 32 -12.60 9.42 16.24
C ASN A 32 -11.59 8.43 15.68
N LYS A 33 -12.02 7.58 14.75
CA LYS A 33 -11.16 6.60 14.08
C LYS A 33 -10.20 7.29 13.12
N ILE A 34 -10.68 8.27 12.36
CA ILE A 34 -9.86 9.11 11.47
C ILE A 34 -8.75 9.78 12.27
N TYR A 35 -9.09 10.43 13.37
CA TYR A 35 -8.13 11.14 14.21
C TYR A 35 -7.08 10.20 14.82
N LYS A 36 -7.49 9.09 15.41
CA LYS A 36 -6.58 8.08 15.97
C LYS A 36 -5.63 7.54 14.91
N LYS A 37 -6.15 7.21 13.73
CA LYS A 37 -5.35 6.70 12.62
C LYS A 37 -4.34 7.74 12.12
N ALA A 38 -4.76 8.99 11.97
CA ALA A 38 -3.89 10.08 11.58
C ALA A 38 -2.74 10.30 12.59
N LEU A 39 -3.03 10.27 13.88
CA LEU A 39 -2.02 10.39 14.94
C LEU A 39 -0.97 9.28 14.89
N ILE A 40 -1.43 8.03 14.79
CA ILE A 40 -0.54 6.86 14.76
C ILE A 40 0.32 6.92 13.49
N LEU A 41 -0.27 7.23 12.36
CA LEU A 41 0.44 7.30 11.09
C LEU A 41 1.46 8.45 11.07
N ASP A 42 1.10 9.63 11.61
CA ASP A 42 2.01 10.79 11.70
C ASP A 42 3.23 10.51 12.58
N ASN A 43 3.07 9.71 13.62
CA ASN A 43 4.18 9.27 14.46
C ASN A 43 5.03 8.21 13.76
N LEU A 44 4.38 7.20 13.19
CA LEU A 44 5.08 6.07 12.56
C LEU A 44 5.83 6.43 11.28
N ILE A 45 5.33 7.39 10.49
CA ILE A 45 5.99 7.80 9.25
C ILE A 45 7.32 8.52 9.49
N LYS A 46 7.60 8.89 10.73
CA LYS A 46 8.84 9.51 11.17
C LYS A 46 9.89 8.48 11.60
N ASP A 47 9.52 7.23 11.68
CA ASP A 47 10.39 6.13 12.08
C ASP A 47 10.67 5.15 10.91
N GLU A 48 11.52 4.15 11.18
CA GLU A 48 11.95 3.15 10.21
C GLU A 48 10.77 2.35 9.63
N ILE A 49 9.75 2.06 10.43
CA ILE A 49 8.56 1.31 10.01
C ILE A 49 7.82 2.08 8.92
N GLY A 50 7.58 3.36 9.13
CA GLY A 50 6.92 4.21 8.15
C GLY A 50 7.74 4.40 6.88
N GLU A 51 9.05 4.55 7.00
CA GLU A 51 9.97 4.62 5.86
C GLU A 51 9.92 3.33 5.03
N ASP A 52 9.93 2.17 5.68
CA ASP A 52 9.84 0.87 5.03
C ASP A 52 8.53 0.68 4.26
N ILE A 53 7.40 1.06 4.85
CA ILE A 53 6.10 1.03 4.21
C ILE A 53 6.08 1.94 2.97
N MET A 54 6.50 3.20 3.13
CA MET A 54 6.43 4.19 2.06
C MET A 54 7.36 3.85 0.91
N THR A 55 8.58 3.40 1.20
CA THR A 55 9.55 3.01 0.16
C THR A 55 9.02 1.82 -0.65
N SER A 56 8.48 0.82 0.02
CA SER A 56 7.88 -0.36 -0.62
C SER A 56 6.70 0.01 -1.51
N TYR A 57 5.77 0.79 -0.98
CA TYR A 57 4.59 1.24 -1.72
C TYR A 57 4.95 2.11 -2.92
N LYS A 58 5.80 3.12 -2.74
CA LYS A 58 6.18 4.06 -3.82
C LYS A 58 6.91 3.37 -4.95
N ARG A 59 7.79 2.41 -4.66
CA ARG A 59 8.47 1.64 -5.71
C ARG A 59 7.48 0.87 -6.57
N ALA A 60 6.53 0.17 -5.95
CA ALA A 60 5.51 -0.60 -6.66
C ALA A 60 4.55 0.31 -7.45
N SER A 61 4.02 1.36 -6.83
CA SER A 61 3.07 2.28 -7.46
C SER A 61 3.69 3.06 -8.62
N SER A 62 4.94 3.50 -8.51
CA SER A 62 5.65 4.23 -9.58
C SER A 62 5.83 3.38 -10.84
N ILE A 63 6.21 2.12 -10.69
CA ILE A 63 6.34 1.19 -11.83
C ILE A 63 4.97 0.95 -12.45
N LEU A 64 3.95 0.70 -11.63
CA LEU A 64 2.59 0.45 -12.09
C LEU A 64 2.01 1.65 -12.88
N GLU A 65 2.21 2.86 -12.38
CA GLU A 65 1.76 4.10 -13.04
C GLU A 65 2.49 4.35 -14.35
N SER A 66 3.82 4.18 -14.39
CA SER A 66 4.61 4.32 -15.61
C SER A 66 4.15 3.37 -16.70
N GLU A 67 4.02 2.09 -16.37
CA GLU A 67 3.62 1.08 -17.34
C GLU A 67 2.16 1.21 -17.79
N LYS A 68 1.26 1.74 -16.96
CA LYS A 68 -0.12 2.05 -17.35
C LYS A 68 -0.20 3.22 -18.35
N LYS A 69 0.70 4.19 -18.25
CA LYS A 69 0.75 5.31 -19.22
C LYS A 69 1.27 4.87 -20.58
N ASP A 70 2.23 3.95 -20.60
CA ASP A 70 2.90 3.50 -21.82
C ASP A 70 2.14 2.40 -22.56
N SER A 71 1.21 1.74 -21.89
CA SER A 71 0.43 0.65 -22.50
C SER A 71 -1.03 0.74 -22.09
N ASN A 72 -1.95 0.63 -23.06
CA ASN A 72 -3.40 0.50 -22.81
C ASN A 72 -3.76 -0.87 -22.18
N LEU A 73 -2.92 -1.39 -21.28
CA LEU A 73 -3.15 -2.67 -20.63
C LEU A 73 -4.27 -2.55 -19.60
N GLN A 74 -5.34 -3.28 -19.82
CA GLN A 74 -6.36 -3.48 -18.80
C GLN A 74 -5.87 -4.57 -17.83
N LEU A 75 -5.62 -4.18 -16.59
CA LEU A 75 -5.22 -5.09 -15.52
C LEU A 75 -6.45 -5.60 -14.78
N SER A 76 -6.51 -6.93 -14.61
CA SER A 76 -7.43 -7.55 -13.67
C SER A 76 -6.88 -7.42 -12.23
N ASN A 77 -7.65 -7.84 -11.24
CA ASN A 77 -7.19 -7.88 -9.84
C ASN A 77 -6.77 -9.31 -9.42
N THR A 78 -6.35 -10.09 -10.40
CA THR A 78 -5.96 -11.50 -10.23
C THR A 78 -4.71 -11.78 -11.02
N THR A 79 -3.88 -12.68 -10.53
CA THR A 79 -2.70 -13.18 -11.19
C THR A 79 -2.92 -14.63 -11.60
N ASP A 80 -2.18 -15.09 -12.60
CA ASP A 80 -2.08 -16.51 -12.97
C ASP A 80 -0.77 -17.11 -12.44
N PRO A 81 -0.80 -17.90 -11.36
CA PRO A 81 0.40 -18.50 -10.80
C PRO A 81 1.08 -19.50 -11.73
N SER A 82 0.36 -20.05 -12.73
CA SER A 82 0.91 -21.04 -13.66
C SER A 82 1.99 -20.47 -14.59
N ILE A 83 1.97 -19.14 -14.80
CA ILE A 83 2.95 -18.45 -15.64
C ILE A 83 4.05 -17.74 -14.85
N PHE A 84 4.12 -17.91 -13.54
CA PHE A 84 5.25 -17.43 -12.75
C PHE A 84 6.55 -18.13 -13.16
N LYS A 85 7.59 -17.34 -13.39
CA LYS A 85 8.89 -17.81 -13.90
C LYS A 85 9.90 -18.12 -12.79
N ASN A 86 9.69 -17.56 -11.59
CA ASN A 86 10.64 -17.71 -10.49
C ASN A 86 9.93 -17.67 -9.12
N ASP A 87 10.69 -17.99 -8.08
CA ASP A 87 10.18 -18.03 -6.72
C ASP A 87 9.91 -16.65 -6.12
N TYR A 88 10.53 -15.58 -6.64
CA TYR A 88 10.28 -14.22 -6.18
C TYR A 88 8.85 -13.75 -6.47
N GLU A 89 8.30 -14.13 -7.64
CA GLU A 89 6.89 -13.88 -7.99
C GLU A 89 5.96 -14.65 -7.04
N LYS A 90 6.26 -15.92 -6.77
CA LYS A 90 5.49 -16.76 -5.83
C LYS A 90 5.54 -16.22 -4.40
N ASN A 91 6.72 -15.81 -3.94
CA ASN A 91 6.90 -15.26 -2.59
C ASN A 91 6.14 -13.94 -2.41
N LEU A 92 6.16 -13.07 -3.42
CA LEU A 92 5.40 -11.83 -3.39
C LEU A 92 3.89 -12.10 -3.37
N GLN A 93 3.40 -13.01 -4.21
CA GLN A 93 2.00 -13.43 -4.20
C GLN A 93 1.58 -14.00 -2.83
N LYS A 94 2.42 -14.85 -2.25
CA LYS A 94 2.17 -15.42 -0.93
C LYS A 94 2.07 -14.32 0.13
N LYS A 95 2.99 -13.36 0.12
CA LYS A 95 3.01 -12.23 1.06
C LYS A 95 1.77 -11.34 0.93
N ILE A 96 1.35 -11.06 -0.30
CA ILE A 96 0.11 -10.31 -0.56
C ILE A 96 -1.10 -11.06 0.03
N ASN A 97 -1.18 -12.37 -0.18
CA ASN A 97 -2.28 -13.18 0.34
C ASN A 97 -2.30 -13.23 1.87
N GLU A 98 -1.13 -13.30 2.51
CA GLU A 98 -1.00 -13.22 3.98
C GLU A 98 -1.53 -11.88 4.51
N LEU A 99 -1.12 -10.76 3.90
CA LEU A 99 -1.59 -9.44 4.28
C LEU A 99 -3.10 -9.29 4.08
N ARG A 100 -3.63 -9.75 2.94
CA ARG A 100 -5.07 -9.70 2.65
C ARG A 100 -5.86 -10.51 3.68
N LYS A 101 -5.39 -11.71 4.01
CA LYS A 101 -6.01 -12.56 5.04
C LYS A 101 -5.97 -11.89 6.42
N TYR A 102 -4.83 -11.30 6.79
CA TYR A 102 -4.71 -10.55 8.04
C TYR A 102 -5.74 -9.41 8.10
N PHE A 103 -5.82 -8.57 7.08
CA PHE A 103 -6.75 -7.44 7.05
C PHE A 103 -8.24 -7.84 6.94
N THR A 104 -8.54 -9.03 6.44
CA THR A 104 -9.90 -9.57 6.43
C THR A 104 -10.32 -10.04 7.82
N ASN A 105 -9.41 -10.63 8.58
CA ASN A 105 -9.69 -11.25 9.87
C ASN A 105 -9.47 -10.32 11.07
N THR A 106 -8.80 -9.18 10.86
CA THR A 106 -8.45 -8.24 11.92
C THR A 106 -9.32 -6.99 11.85
N ASN A 107 -9.79 -6.53 13.00
CA ASN A 107 -10.43 -5.23 13.08
C ASN A 107 -9.36 -4.14 12.86
N LYS A 108 -9.36 -3.55 11.66
CA LYS A 108 -8.42 -2.52 11.23
C LYS A 108 -8.38 -1.31 12.17
N ASP A 109 -9.45 -1.11 12.93
CA ASP A 109 -9.65 0.07 13.75
C ASP A 109 -9.12 -0.09 15.18
N GLU A 110 -8.66 -1.28 15.55
CA GLU A 110 -8.21 -1.59 16.90
C GLU A 110 -6.71 -1.88 17.00
N ASN A 111 -6.11 -2.41 15.92
CA ASN A 111 -4.72 -2.88 15.91
C ASN A 111 -3.84 -2.12 14.91
N TYR A 112 -3.81 -0.79 14.98
CA TYR A 112 -3.08 0.04 14.01
C TYR A 112 -1.57 -0.26 13.98
N THR A 113 -0.93 -0.34 15.14
CA THR A 113 0.53 -0.59 15.22
C THR A 113 0.87 -1.95 14.63
N GLU A 114 0.13 -2.99 14.96
CA GLU A 114 0.34 -4.33 14.39
C GLU A 114 0.10 -4.36 12.89
N SER A 115 -0.96 -3.70 12.41
CA SER A 115 -1.27 -3.58 10.98
C SER A 115 -0.13 -2.92 10.20
N LEU A 116 0.42 -1.84 10.72
CA LEU A 116 1.54 -1.13 10.09
C LEU A 116 2.83 -1.94 10.16
N THR A 117 3.07 -2.65 11.25
CA THR A 117 4.21 -3.59 11.37
C THR A 117 4.12 -4.72 10.35
N ASN A 118 2.92 -5.26 10.11
CA ASN A 118 2.71 -6.29 9.08
C ASN A 118 2.96 -5.75 7.66
N LEU A 119 2.54 -4.52 7.37
CA LEU A 119 2.83 -3.88 6.09
C LEU A 119 4.34 -3.65 5.90
N ALA A 120 5.03 -3.15 6.92
CA ALA A 120 6.48 -2.96 6.91
C ALA A 120 7.23 -4.27 6.69
N GLY A 121 6.75 -5.36 7.27
CA GLY A 121 7.30 -6.70 7.11
C GLY A 121 7.27 -7.25 5.67
N ALA A 122 6.56 -6.60 4.76
CA ALA A 122 6.57 -6.97 3.35
C ALA A 122 7.79 -6.41 2.58
N LYS A 123 8.53 -5.45 3.14
CA LYS A 123 9.64 -4.76 2.49
C LYS A 123 10.64 -5.73 1.87
N LYS A 124 11.13 -6.70 2.64
CA LYS A 124 12.13 -7.66 2.17
C LYS A 124 11.67 -8.39 0.91
N VAL A 125 10.48 -8.97 0.92
CA VAL A 125 9.94 -9.73 -0.21
C VAL A 125 9.72 -8.84 -1.43
N ILE A 126 9.26 -7.61 -1.23
CA ILE A 126 9.05 -6.62 -2.29
C ILE A 126 10.39 -6.25 -2.95
N PHE A 127 11.42 -5.98 -2.16
CA PHE A 127 12.75 -5.63 -2.68
C PHE A 127 13.41 -6.80 -3.37
N GLU A 128 13.34 -8.01 -2.82
CA GLU A 128 13.84 -9.23 -3.48
C GLU A 128 13.16 -9.46 -4.83
N PHE A 129 11.86 -9.19 -4.93
CA PHE A 129 11.16 -9.23 -6.22
C PHE A 129 11.74 -8.22 -7.20
N PHE A 130 11.88 -6.95 -6.82
CA PHE A 130 12.39 -5.92 -7.72
C PHE A 130 13.86 -6.10 -8.11
N ASP A 131 14.65 -6.69 -7.24
CA ASP A 131 16.08 -6.94 -7.52
C ASP A 131 16.32 -8.12 -8.47
N ASN A 132 15.37 -9.05 -8.56
CA ASN A 132 15.51 -10.30 -9.30
C ASN A 132 14.50 -10.48 -10.45
N VAL A 133 13.49 -9.61 -10.55
CA VAL A 133 12.41 -9.74 -11.55
C VAL A 133 12.32 -8.48 -12.39
N LYS A 134 12.51 -8.64 -13.71
CA LYS A 134 12.27 -7.58 -14.68
C LYS A 134 10.77 -7.49 -14.96
N VAL A 135 10.08 -6.47 -14.41
CA VAL A 135 8.63 -6.32 -14.59
C VAL A 135 8.26 -6.13 -16.06
N ASN A 136 9.02 -5.28 -16.78
CA ASN A 136 8.82 -5.05 -18.20
C ASN A 136 9.45 -6.19 -19.03
N ASP A 137 8.78 -7.35 -19.05
CA ASP A 137 9.17 -8.50 -19.83
C ASP A 137 8.79 -8.33 -21.31
N GLU A 138 9.51 -8.97 -22.23
CA GLU A 138 9.21 -9.00 -23.67
C GLU A 138 7.92 -9.78 -23.94
N ASP A 139 7.66 -10.83 -23.16
CA ASP A 139 6.38 -11.55 -23.18
C ASP A 139 5.29 -10.72 -22.50
N LYS A 140 4.30 -10.30 -23.30
CA LYS A 140 3.19 -9.46 -22.85
C LYS A 140 2.34 -10.13 -21.76
N SER A 141 2.22 -11.44 -21.78
CA SER A 141 1.46 -12.19 -20.76
C SER A 141 2.18 -12.17 -19.43
N ILE A 142 3.50 -12.37 -19.43
CA ILE A 142 4.35 -12.31 -18.25
C ILE A 142 4.37 -10.89 -17.70
N LYS A 143 4.60 -9.90 -18.55
CA LYS A 143 4.55 -8.47 -18.18
C LYS A 143 3.22 -8.13 -17.50
N LYS A 144 2.11 -8.49 -18.13
CA LYS A 144 0.77 -8.22 -17.58
C LYS A 144 0.58 -8.86 -16.21
N ASN A 145 0.95 -10.13 -16.06
CA ASN A 145 0.83 -10.87 -14.81
C ASN A 145 1.65 -10.23 -13.67
N ARG A 146 2.85 -9.75 -13.97
CA ARG A 146 3.71 -9.03 -13.01
C ARG A 146 3.11 -7.66 -12.62
N LEU A 147 2.52 -6.95 -13.57
CA LEU A 147 1.81 -5.69 -13.27
C LEU A 147 0.54 -5.93 -12.43
N GLU A 148 -0.18 -7.02 -12.69
CA GLU A 148 -1.32 -7.44 -11.87
C GLU A 148 -0.89 -7.76 -10.43
N LEU A 149 0.26 -8.40 -10.26
CA LEU A 149 0.84 -8.67 -8.95
C LEU A 149 1.15 -7.37 -8.19
N LEU A 150 1.76 -6.39 -8.84
CA LEU A 150 2.02 -5.06 -8.26
C LEU A 150 0.73 -4.30 -7.97
N GLN A 151 -0.28 -4.41 -8.82
CA GLN A 151 -1.59 -3.80 -8.56
C GLN A 151 -2.27 -4.40 -7.33
N MET A 152 -2.22 -5.70 -7.17
CA MET A 152 -2.73 -6.38 -5.97
C MET A 152 -2.00 -5.93 -4.72
N LEU A 153 -0.68 -5.76 -4.78
CA LEU A 153 0.13 -5.24 -3.69
C LEU A 153 -0.30 -3.82 -3.29
N CYS A 154 -0.35 -2.90 -4.24
CA CYS A 154 -0.75 -1.51 -3.98
C CYS A 154 -2.17 -1.43 -3.42
N ARG A 155 -3.12 -2.19 -3.96
CA ARG A 155 -4.50 -2.23 -3.45
C ARG A 155 -4.58 -2.80 -2.04
N THR A 156 -3.74 -3.76 -1.69
CA THR A 156 -3.68 -4.32 -0.33
C THR A 156 -3.25 -3.25 0.67
N PHE A 157 -2.27 -2.41 0.31
CA PHE A 157 -1.85 -1.27 1.12
C PHE A 157 -2.95 -0.20 1.20
N ASP A 158 -3.52 0.19 0.06
CA ASP A 158 -4.53 1.25 -0.03
C ASP A 158 -5.86 0.87 0.64
N ASN A 159 -6.18 -0.42 0.74
CA ASN A 159 -7.33 -0.89 1.51
C ASN A 159 -7.19 -0.64 3.01
N TYR A 160 -5.96 -0.51 3.51
CA TYR A 160 -5.70 -0.17 4.90
C TYR A 160 -5.72 1.34 5.12
N ILE A 161 -4.96 2.08 4.31
CA ILE A 161 -4.94 3.54 4.25
C ILE A 161 -4.53 3.98 2.84
N ASN A 162 -5.04 5.12 2.36
CA ASN A 162 -4.69 5.62 1.04
C ASN A 162 -3.26 6.19 1.01
N PHE A 163 -2.29 5.30 0.84
CA PHE A 163 -0.86 5.66 0.79
C PHE A 163 -0.49 6.53 -0.41
N SER A 164 -1.32 6.54 -1.47
CA SER A 164 -1.07 7.41 -2.64
C SER A 164 -1.12 8.90 -2.29
N ASN A 165 -1.87 9.27 -1.24
CA ASN A 165 -1.97 10.64 -0.75
C ASN A 165 -0.82 11.05 0.17
N ILE A 166 0.06 10.12 0.56
CA ILE A 166 1.16 10.40 1.50
C ILE A 166 2.42 10.72 0.71
N GLU A 167 3.01 11.88 0.99
CA GLU A 167 4.25 12.32 0.37
C GLU A 167 5.45 11.69 1.07
N THR A 168 6.39 11.19 0.29
CA THR A 168 7.73 10.81 0.79
C THR A 168 8.59 12.05 0.92
N LYS A 169 9.39 12.11 2.00
CA LYS A 169 10.40 13.16 2.16
C LYS A 169 11.51 13.03 1.14
#